data_a1bf9d6e30db8a0539704fc8daf7c29b
#
_entry.id   a1bf9d6e30db8a0539704fc8daf7c29b
#
_cell.length_a   1.000
_cell.length_b   1.000
_cell.length_c   1.000
_cell.angle_alpha   90.00
_cell.angle_beta   90.00
_cell.angle_gamma   90.00
#
_symmetry.space_group_name_H-M   'P 1'
#
loop_
_entity.id
_entity.type
_entity.pdbx_description
1 polymer ?
#
loop_
_entity_poly.entity_id
_entity_poly.type
_entity_poly.pdbx_seq_one_letter_code
_entity_poly.pdbx_strand_id
1 'polypeptide(L)'
;MGWKGKKMKKQAKDIAKTSNGKVVLVASDELKVTSSFYGSIFAEKEVINGKKEYSKIPISLLEVGGSKKNVTFYLDVDQAEYLYEFSRSFQDCGYTSYKENDSKTLIRSLTVKRQSFYKDQQRKFPWYLEIKVTKNKQAEKSSINMTDEGFFTFMNRIHRFISCFVTAYSTNIMQMKYNYEKNKNYQ
;
A
#
# COMPACT_ATOMS: atom_id res chain seq x y z
N MET A 1 16.74 -2.11 39.92
CA MET A 1 16.32 -3.07 38.87
C MET A 1 15.45 -2.34 37.85
N GLY A 2 16.05 -1.96 36.70
CA GLY A 2 15.32 -1.17 35.68
C GLY A 2 14.56 -2.08 34.72
N TRP A 3 13.25 -1.94 34.66
CA TRP A 3 12.40 -2.55 33.65
C TRP A 3 12.73 -1.90 32.30
N LYS A 4 13.51 -2.58 31.47
CA LYS A 4 13.63 -2.24 30.05
C LYS A 4 12.32 -2.67 29.37
N GLY A 5 11.39 -1.73 29.22
CA GLY A 5 10.17 -1.94 28.44
C GLY A 5 10.53 -2.40 27.04
N LYS A 6 10.21 -3.64 26.68
CA LYS A 6 10.23 -4.11 25.30
C LYS A 6 9.33 -3.17 24.50
N LYS A 7 9.90 -2.36 23.59
CA LYS A 7 9.12 -1.63 22.57
C LYS A 7 8.30 -2.67 21.80
N MET A 8 6.99 -2.73 22.07
CA MET A 8 6.09 -3.50 21.24
C MET A 8 6.25 -2.98 19.82
N LYS A 9 6.69 -3.83 18.89
CA LYS A 9 6.64 -3.51 17.47
C LYS A 9 5.17 -3.25 17.15
N LYS A 10 4.82 -2.03 16.75
CA LYS A 10 3.50 -1.72 16.22
C LYS A 10 3.29 -2.65 15.02
N GLN A 11 2.41 -3.62 15.17
CA GLN A 11 2.04 -4.50 14.08
C GLN A 11 1.17 -3.66 13.15
N ALA A 12 1.59 -3.53 11.88
CA ALA A 12 0.80 -2.80 10.90
C ALA A 12 -0.58 -3.46 10.79
N LYS A 13 -1.64 -2.65 10.73
CA LYS A 13 -3.02 -3.14 10.64
C LYS A 13 -3.31 -3.58 9.20
N ASP A 14 -3.78 -4.80 9.03
CA ASP A 14 -4.25 -5.29 7.73
C ASP A 14 -5.54 -4.55 7.33
N ILE A 15 -5.54 -3.91 6.16
CA ILE A 15 -6.69 -3.20 5.58
C ILE A 15 -7.42 -4.03 4.52
N ALA A 16 -6.70 -4.85 3.79
CA ALA A 16 -7.28 -5.75 2.79
C ALA A 16 -6.51 -7.05 2.72
N LYS A 17 -7.22 -8.14 2.45
CA LYS A 17 -6.64 -9.48 2.31
C LYS A 17 -7.42 -10.30 1.30
N THR A 18 -6.70 -11.02 0.44
CA THR A 18 -7.25 -12.04 -0.46
C THR A 18 -6.27 -13.19 -0.61
N SER A 19 -6.73 -14.36 -1.07
CA SER A 19 -5.89 -15.56 -1.20
C SER A 19 -6.38 -16.43 -2.34
N ASN A 20 -5.46 -17.18 -2.94
CA ASN A 20 -5.77 -18.28 -3.87
C ASN A 20 -5.48 -19.68 -3.25
N GLY A 21 -5.32 -19.76 -1.93
CA GLY A 21 -5.00 -21.01 -1.22
C GLY A 21 -3.50 -21.30 -1.10
N LYS A 22 -2.65 -20.81 -2.01
CA LYS A 22 -1.19 -20.98 -1.99
C LYS A 22 -0.45 -19.72 -1.57
N VAL A 23 -0.99 -18.58 -1.96
CA VAL A 23 -0.43 -17.26 -1.70
C VAL A 23 -1.52 -16.37 -1.12
N VAL A 24 -1.17 -15.59 -0.12
CA VAL A 24 -2.02 -14.57 0.48
C VAL A 24 -1.48 -13.20 0.07
N LEU A 25 -2.34 -12.35 -0.50
CA LEU A 25 -2.07 -10.94 -0.76
C LEU A 25 -2.66 -10.13 0.40
N VAL A 26 -1.84 -9.33 1.05
CA VAL A 26 -2.22 -8.48 2.18
C VAL A 26 -1.84 -7.04 1.87
N ALA A 27 -2.72 -6.10 2.16
CA ALA A 27 -2.41 -4.68 2.24
C ALA A 27 -2.44 -4.22 3.69
N SER A 28 -1.48 -3.41 4.09
CA SER A 28 -1.32 -2.94 5.47
C SER A 28 -1.29 -1.41 5.53
N ASP A 29 -1.58 -0.86 6.71
CA ASP A 29 -1.62 0.57 6.97
C ASP A 29 -0.24 1.10 7.38
N GLU A 30 0.34 1.96 6.56
CA GLU A 30 1.48 2.83 6.89
C GLU A 30 1.19 4.29 6.50
N LEU A 31 -0.07 4.72 6.55
CA LEU A 31 -0.42 6.13 6.37
C LEU A 31 0.09 6.95 7.54
N LYS A 32 0.57 8.15 7.25
CA LYS A 32 1.16 9.06 8.24
C LYS A 32 0.23 10.24 8.49
N VAL A 33 0.14 10.61 9.76
CA VAL A 33 -0.54 11.83 10.19
C VAL A 33 0.52 12.88 10.44
N THR A 34 0.42 14.03 9.78
CA THR A 34 1.27 15.18 10.08
C THR A 34 0.60 16.07 11.12
N SER A 35 1.39 16.64 12.03
CA SER A 35 0.93 17.63 13.01
C SER A 35 0.87 19.05 12.44
N SER A 36 1.27 19.28 11.20
CA SER A 36 1.28 20.58 10.56
C SER A 36 -0.08 20.91 9.94
N PHE A 37 -0.56 22.15 10.17
CA PHE A 37 -1.75 22.70 9.47
C PHE A 37 -1.61 22.72 7.95
N TYR A 38 -0.40 22.74 7.45
CA TYR A 38 -0.05 22.76 6.04
C TYR A 38 0.35 21.39 5.52
N GLY A 39 0.31 20.37 6.40
CA GLY A 39 0.55 19.00 6.01
C GLY A 39 -0.62 18.45 5.21
N SER A 40 -0.33 17.70 4.18
CA SER A 40 -1.28 16.89 3.42
C SER A 40 -0.96 15.44 3.67
N ILE A 41 -1.96 14.56 3.67
CA ILE A 41 -1.72 13.11 3.66
C ILE A 41 -0.96 12.66 2.41
N PHE A 42 -1.09 13.47 1.35
CA PHE A 42 -0.30 13.38 0.12
C PHE A 42 1.04 14.09 0.28
N ALA A 43 1.22 14.91 1.37
CA ALA A 43 2.52 15.46 1.66
C ALA A 43 3.43 14.30 1.96
N GLU A 44 4.30 14.19 1.09
CA GLU A 44 5.17 13.08 0.90
C GLU A 44 6.20 12.93 2.04
N LYS A 45 6.18 13.84 3.06
CA LYS A 45 7.28 13.87 4.03
C LYS A 45 6.80 14.30 5.41
N GLU A 46 6.74 13.38 6.32
CA GLU A 46 6.86 13.70 7.73
C GLU A 46 8.33 13.54 8.17
N VAL A 47 8.86 14.50 8.92
CA VAL A 47 10.20 14.37 9.49
C VAL A 47 10.07 13.83 10.90
N ILE A 48 10.23 12.53 11.06
CA ILE A 48 10.28 11.87 12.37
C ILE A 48 11.75 11.61 12.71
N ASN A 49 12.23 12.19 13.80
CA ASN A 49 13.63 12.05 14.25
C ASN A 49 14.66 12.39 13.16
N GLY A 50 14.40 13.44 12.36
CA GLY A 50 15.28 13.86 11.27
C GLY A 50 15.24 13.00 10.01
N LYS A 51 14.40 11.96 9.97
CA LYS A 51 14.20 11.12 8.80
C LYS A 51 12.88 11.45 8.11
N LYS A 52 12.94 11.53 6.78
CA LYS A 52 11.75 11.72 5.96
C LYS A 52 10.97 10.40 5.89
N GLU A 53 9.70 10.42 6.30
CA GLU A 53 8.79 9.28 6.15
C GLU A 53 7.63 9.66 5.24
N TYR A 54 7.17 8.69 4.46
CA TYR A 54 6.10 8.87 3.47
C TYR A 54 4.90 8.00 3.84
N SER A 55 3.69 8.51 3.57
CA SER A 55 2.47 7.69 3.60
C SER A 55 2.54 6.62 2.53
N LYS A 56 2.32 5.36 2.91
CA LYS A 56 2.38 4.22 2.01
C LYS A 56 1.31 3.20 2.35
N ILE A 57 0.97 2.39 1.36
CA ILE A 57 0.19 1.17 1.51
C ILE A 57 1.11 -0.01 1.15
N PRO A 58 1.74 -0.66 2.13
CA PRO A 58 2.48 -1.89 1.87
C PRO A 58 1.53 -2.98 1.36
N ILE A 59 1.87 -3.59 0.23
CA ILE A 59 1.23 -4.81 -0.24
C ILE A 59 2.24 -5.96 -0.21
N SER A 60 1.85 -7.07 0.38
CA SER A 60 2.73 -8.22 0.62
C SER A 60 2.12 -9.50 0.06
N LEU A 61 2.95 -10.31 -0.58
CA LEU A 61 2.64 -11.68 -0.97
C LEU A 61 3.29 -12.65 0.02
N LEU A 62 2.47 -13.45 0.67
CA LEU A 62 2.86 -14.42 1.70
C LEU A 62 2.56 -15.83 1.19
N GLU A 63 3.57 -16.69 1.08
CA GLU A 63 3.37 -18.09 0.73
C GLU A 63 2.85 -18.88 1.93
N VAL A 64 1.83 -19.71 1.69
CA VAL A 64 1.19 -20.56 2.71
C VAL A 64 1.86 -21.92 2.71
N GLY A 65 2.33 -22.38 3.88
CA GLY A 65 2.77 -23.78 4.08
C GLY A 65 4.18 -24.11 3.65
N GLY A 66 5.02 -23.15 3.27
CA GLY A 66 6.40 -23.37 2.86
C GLY A 66 7.42 -22.49 3.55
N SER A 67 8.61 -22.34 2.97
CA SER A 67 9.59 -21.35 3.36
C SER A 67 8.89 -19.98 3.36
N LYS A 68 8.90 -19.27 4.48
CA LYS A 68 8.23 -17.98 4.69
C LYS A 68 8.76 -16.90 3.74
N LYS A 69 8.55 -17.05 2.44
CA LYS A 69 8.85 -16.01 1.47
C LYS A 69 7.80 -14.94 1.60
N ASN A 70 8.25 -13.76 1.99
CA ASN A 70 7.44 -12.58 2.09
C ASN A 70 8.09 -11.50 1.22
N VAL A 71 7.42 -11.13 0.16
CA VAL A 71 7.84 -10.03 -0.72
C VAL A 71 6.86 -8.89 -0.60
N THR A 72 7.37 -7.67 -0.37
CA THR A 72 6.56 -6.49 -0.14
C THR A 72 6.91 -5.38 -1.12
N PHE A 73 5.89 -4.77 -1.69
CA PHE A 73 5.97 -3.51 -2.44
C PHE A 73 5.20 -2.42 -1.69
N TYR A 74 5.71 -1.20 -1.71
CA TYR A 74 5.12 -0.05 -1.03
C TYR A 74 4.44 0.85 -2.06
N LEU A 75 3.11 0.81 -2.14
CA LEU A 75 2.34 1.74 -2.96
C LEU A 75 2.33 3.12 -2.32
N ASP A 76 2.50 4.15 -3.12
CA ASP A 76 2.10 5.50 -2.74
C ASP A 76 0.57 5.59 -2.79
N VAL A 77 -0.01 6.58 -2.13
CA VAL A 77 -1.47 6.75 -2.10
C VAL A 77 -2.03 6.88 -3.51
N ASP A 78 -1.41 7.70 -4.36
CA ASP A 78 -1.84 7.90 -5.75
C ASP A 78 -1.74 6.61 -6.59
N GLN A 79 -0.71 5.80 -6.36
CA GLN A 79 -0.59 4.50 -7.02
C GLN A 79 -1.69 3.53 -6.59
N ALA A 80 -2.08 3.56 -5.32
CA ALA A 80 -3.17 2.73 -4.81
C ALA A 80 -4.51 3.15 -5.43
N GLU A 81 -4.79 4.46 -5.52
CA GLU A 81 -5.98 5.00 -6.18
C GLU A 81 -6.00 4.68 -7.68
N TYR A 82 -4.87 4.85 -8.37
CA TYR A 82 -4.75 4.45 -9.77
C TYR A 82 -5.08 2.97 -10.00
N LEU A 83 -4.53 2.08 -9.17
CA LEU A 83 -4.81 0.64 -9.28
C LEU A 83 -6.27 0.30 -8.93
N TYR A 84 -6.90 1.07 -8.06
CA TYR A 84 -8.33 0.93 -7.82
C TYR A 84 -9.16 1.25 -9.06
N GLU A 85 -8.91 2.40 -9.71
CA GLU A 85 -9.58 2.73 -10.99
C GLU A 85 -9.28 1.68 -12.08
N PHE A 86 -8.04 1.22 -12.13
CA PHE A 86 -7.61 0.16 -13.03
C PHE A 86 -8.40 -1.14 -12.83
N SER A 87 -8.69 -1.49 -11.57
CA SER A 87 -9.45 -2.70 -11.21
C SER A 87 -10.92 -2.66 -11.67
N ARG A 88 -11.45 -1.47 -11.99
CA ARG A 88 -12.85 -1.26 -12.42
C ARG A 88 -13.04 -1.39 -13.93
N SER A 89 -11.98 -1.27 -14.71
CA SER A 89 -12.08 -1.21 -16.16
C SER A 89 -12.51 -2.53 -16.79
N PHE A 90 -12.21 -3.67 -16.16
CA PHE A 90 -12.41 -5.03 -16.68
C PHE A 90 -11.84 -5.26 -18.09
N GLN A 91 -10.95 -4.38 -18.54
CA GLN A 91 -10.26 -4.50 -19.82
C GLN A 91 -8.89 -5.14 -19.64
N ASP A 92 -8.37 -5.80 -20.66
CA ASP A 92 -7.03 -6.33 -20.67
C ASP A 92 -6.02 -5.17 -20.62
N CYS A 93 -5.09 -5.26 -19.70
CA CYS A 93 -4.26 -4.13 -19.34
C CYS A 93 -2.99 -4.58 -18.60
N GLY A 94 -2.04 -3.66 -18.44
CA GLY A 94 -0.81 -3.91 -17.72
C GLY A 94 -0.27 -2.66 -17.02
N TYR A 95 0.18 -2.84 -15.80
CA TYR A 95 0.85 -1.83 -14.99
C TYR A 95 2.13 -2.39 -14.40
N THR A 96 3.20 -1.62 -14.45
CA THR A 96 4.46 -1.96 -13.80
C THR A 96 5.05 -0.73 -13.14
N SER A 97 5.46 -0.87 -11.89
CA SER A 97 6.14 0.16 -11.11
C SER A 97 7.42 -0.37 -10.52
N TYR A 98 8.41 0.51 -10.42
CA TYR A 98 9.72 0.22 -9.83
C TYR A 98 10.00 1.21 -8.72
N LYS A 99 10.60 0.73 -7.63
CA LYS A 99 11.15 1.54 -6.54
C LYS A 99 12.52 1.03 -6.19
N GLU A 100 13.49 1.93 -6.13
CA GLU A 100 14.86 1.62 -5.75
C GLU A 100 15.30 2.51 -4.59
N ASN A 101 16.24 2.04 -3.78
CA ASN A 101 16.90 2.86 -2.78
C ASN A 101 18.04 3.68 -3.41
N ASP A 102 18.52 4.69 -2.70
CA ASP A 102 19.55 5.64 -3.20
C ASP A 102 20.82 4.94 -3.67
N SER A 103 21.20 3.82 -3.04
CA SER A 103 22.37 3.02 -3.39
C SER A 103 22.13 1.99 -4.51
N LYS A 104 20.90 1.89 -5.03
CA LYS A 104 20.48 0.89 -6.04
C LYS A 104 20.73 -0.58 -5.66
N THR A 105 20.99 -0.84 -4.38
CA THR A 105 21.21 -2.19 -3.87
C THR A 105 19.93 -2.96 -3.58
N LEU A 106 18.81 -2.25 -3.50
CA LEU A 106 17.49 -2.80 -3.25
C LEU A 106 16.50 -2.23 -4.27
N ILE A 107 16.02 -3.09 -5.16
CA ILE A 107 15.03 -2.76 -6.17
C ILE A 107 13.77 -3.58 -5.90
N ARG A 108 12.62 -2.92 -5.89
CA ARG A 108 11.31 -3.56 -5.83
C ARG A 108 10.53 -3.26 -7.10
N SER A 109 9.89 -4.26 -7.65
CA SER A 109 8.95 -4.07 -8.75
C SER A 109 7.60 -4.69 -8.42
N LEU A 110 6.55 -4.02 -8.84
CA LEU A 110 5.19 -4.50 -8.86
C LEU A 110 4.72 -4.57 -10.30
N THR A 111 4.23 -5.73 -10.70
CA THR A 111 3.56 -5.92 -12.00
C THR A 111 2.14 -6.37 -11.75
N VAL A 112 1.19 -5.66 -12.33
CA VAL A 112 -0.25 -6.02 -12.33
C VAL A 112 -0.69 -6.12 -13.78
N LYS A 113 -1.33 -7.21 -14.15
CA LYS A 113 -1.83 -7.44 -15.51
C LYS A 113 -3.20 -8.08 -15.45
N ARG A 114 -4.08 -7.69 -16.38
CA ARG A 114 -5.29 -8.41 -16.68
C ARG A 114 -5.20 -8.99 -18.09
N GLN A 115 -5.52 -10.26 -18.22
CA GLN A 115 -5.59 -10.97 -19.49
C GLN A 115 -6.83 -11.87 -19.45
N SER A 116 -7.85 -11.53 -20.24
CA SER A 116 -9.12 -12.27 -20.29
C SER A 116 -8.96 -13.62 -20.97
N PHE A 117 -8.06 -13.74 -21.93
CA PHE A 117 -7.85 -14.96 -22.74
C PHE A 117 -6.39 -15.40 -22.73
N TYR A 118 -6.18 -16.70 -22.83
CA TYR A 118 -4.90 -17.31 -23.10
C TYR A 118 -5.10 -18.47 -24.09
N LYS A 119 -4.44 -18.43 -25.23
CA LYS A 119 -4.62 -19.44 -26.32
C LYS A 119 -6.10 -19.71 -26.63
N ASP A 120 -6.86 -18.65 -26.87
CA ASP A 120 -8.28 -18.63 -27.21
C ASP A 120 -9.23 -19.19 -26.12
N GLN A 121 -8.70 -19.48 -24.93
CA GLN A 121 -9.50 -19.91 -23.78
C GLN A 121 -9.68 -18.76 -22.79
N GLN A 122 -10.92 -18.56 -22.35
CA GLN A 122 -11.25 -17.59 -21.31
C GLN A 122 -10.61 -17.99 -19.98
N ARG A 123 -9.93 -17.07 -19.34
CA ARG A 123 -9.26 -17.31 -18.06
C ARG A 123 -10.24 -17.13 -16.90
N LYS A 124 -10.30 -18.13 -16.01
CA LYS A 124 -11.02 -18.03 -14.73
C LYS A 124 -10.39 -17.00 -13.78
N PHE A 125 -9.09 -16.79 -13.87
CA PHE A 125 -8.31 -15.86 -13.04
C PHE A 125 -7.55 -14.91 -13.97
N PRO A 126 -8.22 -13.88 -14.51
CA PRO A 126 -7.64 -12.98 -15.50
C PRO A 126 -6.59 -12.05 -14.92
N TRP A 127 -6.64 -11.74 -13.62
CA TRP A 127 -5.69 -10.86 -12.95
C TRP A 127 -4.45 -11.63 -12.49
N TYR A 128 -3.30 -11.05 -12.78
CA TYR A 128 -1.99 -11.49 -12.32
C TYR A 128 -1.30 -10.35 -11.61
N LEU A 129 -0.83 -10.57 -10.38
CA LEU A 129 -0.04 -9.65 -9.61
C LEU A 129 1.27 -10.32 -9.20
N GLU A 130 2.39 -9.70 -9.50
CA GLU A 130 3.73 -10.15 -9.10
C GLU A 130 4.46 -9.05 -8.35
N ILE A 131 5.11 -9.41 -7.26
CA ILE A 131 6.08 -8.57 -6.56
C ILE A 131 7.44 -9.25 -6.67
N LYS A 132 8.43 -8.51 -7.13
CA LYS A 132 9.83 -8.92 -7.19
C LYS A 132 10.67 -7.97 -6.36
N VAL A 133 11.52 -8.52 -5.51
CA VAL A 133 12.48 -7.79 -4.69
C VAL A 133 13.88 -8.27 -5.06
N THR A 134 14.73 -7.39 -5.56
CA THR A 134 16.13 -7.68 -5.88
C THR A 134 16.99 -6.97 -4.85
N LYS A 135 17.77 -7.75 -4.10
CA LYS A 135 18.72 -7.24 -3.09
C LYS A 135 20.10 -7.80 -3.41
N ASN A 136 21.08 -6.92 -3.58
CA ASN A 136 22.47 -7.32 -3.88
C ASN A 136 22.57 -8.34 -5.03
N LYS A 137 21.86 -8.11 -6.13
CA LYS A 137 21.76 -8.99 -7.32
C LYS A 137 21.00 -10.31 -7.11
N GLN A 138 20.54 -10.62 -5.92
CA GLN A 138 19.66 -11.75 -5.65
C GLN A 138 18.20 -11.33 -5.76
N ALA A 139 17.40 -12.06 -6.52
CA ALA A 139 16.00 -11.74 -6.76
C ALA A 139 15.08 -12.75 -6.08
N GLU A 140 14.15 -12.24 -5.28
CA GLU A 140 13.02 -13.00 -4.74
C GLU A 140 11.75 -12.48 -5.40
N LYS A 141 10.84 -13.38 -5.74
CA LYS A 141 9.55 -13.01 -6.33
C LYS A 141 8.45 -13.95 -5.86
N SER A 142 7.26 -13.40 -5.78
CA SER A 142 6.03 -14.15 -5.59
C SER A 142 4.92 -13.55 -6.44
N SER A 143 3.91 -14.35 -6.77
CA SER A 143 2.79 -13.90 -7.60
C SER A 143 1.48 -14.57 -7.19
N ILE A 144 0.37 -13.90 -7.50
CA ILE A 144 -0.97 -14.41 -7.28
C ILE A 144 -1.83 -14.16 -8.52
N ASN A 145 -2.67 -15.15 -8.86
CA ASN A 145 -3.75 -14.97 -9.85
C ASN A 145 -5.07 -14.80 -9.10
N MET A 146 -5.92 -13.89 -9.59
CA MET A 146 -7.19 -13.53 -8.97
C MET A 146 -8.30 -13.43 -10.01
N THR A 147 -9.54 -13.63 -9.55
CA THR A 147 -10.73 -13.28 -10.31
C THR A 147 -10.90 -11.78 -10.42
N ASP A 148 -11.76 -11.31 -11.33
CA ASP A 148 -12.15 -9.89 -11.42
C ASP A 148 -12.70 -9.38 -10.08
N GLU A 149 -13.62 -10.13 -9.48
CA GLU A 149 -14.21 -9.80 -8.18
C GLU A 149 -13.14 -9.75 -7.07
N GLY A 150 -12.22 -10.72 -7.05
CA GLY A 150 -11.16 -10.80 -6.03
C GLY A 150 -10.22 -9.60 -6.05
N PHE A 151 -9.77 -9.20 -7.24
CA PHE A 151 -8.90 -8.05 -7.38
C PHE A 151 -9.63 -6.73 -7.11
N PHE A 152 -10.84 -6.56 -7.68
CA PHE A 152 -11.68 -5.38 -7.41
C PHE A 152 -11.97 -5.23 -5.91
N THR A 153 -12.42 -6.29 -5.24
CA THR A 153 -12.73 -6.25 -3.80
C THR A 153 -11.51 -5.87 -2.96
N PHE A 154 -10.33 -6.41 -3.31
CA PHE A 154 -9.08 -6.06 -2.63
C PHE A 154 -8.76 -4.57 -2.78
N MET A 155 -8.78 -4.05 -4.00
CA MET A 155 -8.49 -2.63 -4.27
C MET A 155 -9.56 -1.69 -3.70
N ASN A 156 -10.84 -2.07 -3.75
CA ASN A 156 -11.94 -1.29 -3.18
C ASN A 156 -11.81 -1.15 -1.65
N ARG A 157 -11.33 -2.17 -0.93
CA ARG A 157 -11.07 -2.06 0.51
C ARG A 157 -9.95 -1.07 0.81
N ILE A 158 -8.89 -1.07 0.00
CA ILE A 158 -7.80 -0.11 0.11
C ILE A 158 -8.32 1.31 -0.14
N HIS A 159 -9.04 1.52 -1.24
CA HIS A 159 -9.63 2.81 -1.59
C HIS A 159 -10.53 3.36 -0.48
N ARG A 160 -11.45 2.54 0.04
CA ARG A 160 -12.33 2.95 1.16
C ARG A 160 -11.54 3.33 2.40
N PHE A 161 -10.50 2.58 2.72
CA PHE A 161 -9.64 2.89 3.86
C PHE A 161 -8.93 4.24 3.68
N ILE A 162 -8.33 4.49 2.51
CA ILE A 162 -7.71 5.76 2.16
C ILE A 162 -8.73 6.90 2.28
N SER A 163 -9.92 6.75 1.68
CA SER A 163 -10.99 7.76 1.71
C SER A 163 -11.43 8.10 3.13
N CYS A 164 -11.62 7.11 4.00
CA CYS A 164 -11.93 7.32 5.42
C CYS A 164 -10.81 8.05 6.14
N PHE A 165 -9.56 7.67 5.90
CA PHE A 165 -8.40 8.31 6.50
C PHE A 165 -8.28 9.77 6.06
N VAL A 166 -8.42 10.06 4.75
CA VAL A 166 -8.40 11.42 4.19
C VAL A 166 -9.49 12.28 4.82
N THR A 167 -10.70 11.77 4.91
CA THR A 167 -11.84 12.49 5.49
C THR A 167 -11.59 12.83 6.96
N ALA A 168 -11.20 11.85 7.76
CA ALA A 168 -10.91 12.05 9.18
C ALA A 168 -9.75 13.01 9.40
N TYR A 169 -8.69 12.89 8.61
CA TYR A 169 -7.53 13.77 8.68
C TYR A 169 -7.88 15.21 8.29
N SER A 170 -8.59 15.42 7.18
CA SER A 170 -9.03 16.74 6.71
C SER A 170 -9.94 17.41 7.73
N THR A 171 -10.86 16.67 8.33
CA THR A 171 -11.75 17.19 9.39
C THR A 171 -10.94 17.69 10.60
N ASN A 172 -9.97 16.92 11.06
CA ASN A 172 -9.10 17.32 12.16
C ASN A 172 -8.31 18.59 11.83
N ILE A 173 -7.71 18.67 10.65
CA ILE A 173 -6.94 19.85 10.21
C ILE A 173 -7.83 21.07 10.13
N MET A 174 -9.03 20.97 9.58
CA MET A 174 -9.99 22.06 9.51
C MET A 174 -10.39 22.56 10.91
N GLN A 175 -10.64 21.65 11.85
CA GLN A 175 -10.95 21.99 13.23
C GLN A 175 -9.80 22.69 13.93
N MET A 176 -8.58 22.23 13.75
CA MET A 176 -7.38 22.87 14.30
C MET A 176 -7.19 24.27 13.73
N LYS A 177 -7.37 24.45 12.41
CA LYS A 177 -7.29 25.74 11.74
C LYS A 177 -8.34 26.71 12.26
N TYR A 178 -9.58 26.27 12.38
CA TYR A 178 -10.66 27.08 12.94
C TYR A 178 -10.33 27.55 14.36
N ASN A 179 -9.87 26.66 15.24
CA ASN A 179 -9.51 26.99 16.61
C ASN A 179 -8.35 28.00 16.67
N TYR A 180 -7.35 27.85 15.79
CA TYR A 180 -6.23 28.79 15.69
C TYR A 180 -6.70 30.21 15.28
N GLU A 181 -7.51 30.30 14.22
CA GLU A 181 -8.04 31.59 13.73
C GLU A 181 -8.92 32.27 14.77
N LYS A 182 -9.78 31.51 15.49
CA LYS A 182 -10.59 31.98 16.56
C LYS A 182 -9.75 32.62 17.69
N ASN A 183 -8.70 31.91 18.13
CA ASN A 183 -7.84 32.40 19.20
C ASN A 183 -7.04 33.65 18.82
N LYS A 184 -6.68 33.80 17.52
CA LYS A 184 -5.98 34.99 17.02
C LYS A 184 -6.84 36.24 17.04
N ASN A 185 -8.16 36.11 16.89
CA ASN A 185 -9.10 37.25 16.90
C ASN A 185 -9.46 37.74 18.32
N TYR A 186 -8.99 37.03 19.38
CA TYR A 186 -9.19 37.42 20.78
C TYR A 186 -7.91 38.01 21.44
N GLN A 187 -6.83 38.17 20.68
CA GLN A 187 -5.62 38.92 21.08
C GLN A 187 -5.54 40.25 20.38
#